data_7a0a473b515af91b3b1c60bf53573968
#
_entry.id   7a0a473b515af91b3b1c60bf53573968
#
_cell.length_a   1.000
_cell.length_b   1.000
_cell.length_c   1.000
_cell.angle_alpha   90.00
_cell.angle_beta   90.00
_cell.angle_gamma   90.00
#
_symmetry.space_group_name_H-M   'P 1'
#
loop_
_entity.id
_entity.type
_entity.pdbx_description
1 polymer ?
#
loop_
_entity_poly.entity_id
_entity_poly.type
_entity_poly.pdbx_seq_one_letter_code
_entity_poly.pdbx_strand_id
1 'polypeptide(L)'
;MQLGRLTFAILLMVTISLALQRGFQGGYGRQQYYQPGPNVPSEFYWSRLQYTSSYADGNSYGYRRSFGGWSRDYPKADNDCLIALRRLTHINSPSPLNVVDLHSDHVFDYPWIYAVQVNTWTFTEEEAKRLHDYLLKGGFLMVDDFHGTDDWQHFMQGMRMVLPDRPVEDLADADEIYHVLYDINEKFQIPSEVYVNTGRTYEKDGYVPKWRAIRDDHGRIMVAICANMHLGDAWEWADSPQYPEKFSGLAFRIVLNYITYAMTH
;
A
#
# COMPACT_ATOMS: atom_id res chain seq x y z
N MET A 1 -9.70 -64.51 -9.63
CA MET A 1 -10.38 -63.38 -8.92
C MET A 1 -9.45 -62.33 -8.31
N GLN A 2 -8.11 -62.45 -8.40
CA GLN A 2 -7.16 -61.45 -7.84
C GLN A 2 -6.71 -60.39 -8.84
N LEU A 3 -6.71 -60.66 -10.16
CA LEU A 3 -6.27 -59.68 -11.16
C LEU A 3 -7.23 -58.46 -11.32
N GLY A 4 -8.54 -58.69 -11.17
CA GLY A 4 -9.53 -57.60 -11.31
C GLY A 4 -9.52 -56.55 -10.16
N ARG A 5 -9.05 -56.96 -8.97
CA ARG A 5 -8.95 -56.05 -7.82
C ARG A 5 -7.74 -55.13 -7.89
N LEU A 6 -6.64 -55.61 -8.51
CA LEU A 6 -5.43 -54.80 -8.67
C LEU A 6 -5.63 -53.71 -9.74
N THR A 7 -6.27 -54.04 -10.86
CA THR A 7 -6.59 -53.05 -11.91
C THR A 7 -7.55 -51.98 -11.45
N PHE A 8 -8.55 -52.32 -10.60
CA PHE A 8 -9.47 -51.32 -10.08
C PHE A 8 -8.80 -50.35 -9.07
N ALA A 9 -7.90 -50.87 -8.22
CA ALA A 9 -7.16 -50.06 -7.27
C ALA A 9 -6.17 -49.08 -7.97
N ILE A 10 -5.51 -49.52 -9.05
CA ILE A 10 -4.61 -48.68 -9.84
C ILE A 10 -5.38 -47.58 -10.60
N LEU A 11 -6.55 -47.90 -11.16
CA LEU A 11 -7.41 -46.93 -11.82
C LEU A 11 -7.93 -45.85 -10.85
N LEU A 12 -8.29 -46.27 -9.61
CA LEU A 12 -8.76 -45.33 -8.58
C LEU A 12 -7.64 -44.39 -8.10
N MET A 13 -6.43 -44.89 -7.94
CA MET A 13 -5.27 -44.04 -7.56
C MET A 13 -4.88 -43.05 -8.66
N VAL A 14 -4.96 -43.43 -9.92
CA VAL A 14 -4.68 -42.52 -11.04
C VAL A 14 -5.75 -41.45 -11.16
N THR A 15 -7.01 -41.75 -10.93
CA THR A 15 -8.09 -40.76 -10.95
C THR A 15 -8.02 -39.79 -9.77
N ILE A 16 -7.61 -40.23 -8.59
CA ILE A 16 -7.39 -39.37 -7.42
C ILE A 16 -6.18 -38.48 -7.64
N SER A 17 -5.10 -38.98 -8.22
CA SER A 17 -3.93 -38.18 -8.54
C SER A 17 -4.23 -37.10 -9.60
N LEU A 18 -5.02 -37.41 -10.61
CA LEU A 18 -5.48 -36.46 -11.63
C LEU A 18 -6.46 -35.40 -11.07
N ALA A 19 -7.31 -35.80 -10.11
CA ALA A 19 -8.22 -34.87 -9.43
C ALA A 19 -7.45 -33.91 -8.49
N LEU A 20 -6.42 -34.40 -7.79
CA LEU A 20 -5.53 -33.58 -6.97
C LEU A 20 -4.66 -32.64 -7.83
N GLN A 21 -4.15 -33.07 -8.98
CA GLN A 21 -3.44 -32.19 -9.91
C GLN A 21 -4.33 -31.12 -10.55
N ARG A 22 -5.61 -31.41 -10.80
CA ARG A 22 -6.55 -30.40 -11.29
C ARG A 22 -7.02 -29.42 -10.20
N GLY A 23 -7.00 -29.82 -8.94
CA GLY A 23 -7.30 -28.93 -7.80
C GLY A 23 -6.19 -27.94 -7.49
N PHE A 24 -4.95 -28.18 -7.94
CA PHE A 24 -3.78 -27.32 -7.71
C PHE A 24 -3.42 -26.40 -8.90
N GLN A 25 -4.16 -26.49 -9.99
CA GLN A 25 -4.20 -25.44 -11.00
C GLN A 25 -5.27 -24.40 -10.61
N GLY A 26 -5.15 -23.88 -9.38
CA GLY A 26 -5.69 -22.59 -9.03
C GLY A 26 -5.01 -21.58 -9.94
N GLY A 27 -5.61 -21.30 -11.07
CA GLY A 27 -5.23 -20.19 -11.90
C GLY A 27 -5.26 -18.97 -11.00
N TYR A 28 -4.11 -18.32 -10.82
CA TYR A 28 -4.07 -16.91 -10.52
C TYR A 28 -4.75 -16.24 -11.72
N GLY A 29 -6.08 -16.24 -11.71
CA GLY A 29 -6.89 -15.48 -12.63
C GLY A 29 -6.36 -14.07 -12.56
N ARG A 30 -6.17 -13.42 -13.70
CA ARG A 30 -5.98 -11.97 -13.75
C ARG A 30 -6.99 -11.39 -12.76
N GLN A 31 -6.52 -10.89 -11.62
CA GLN A 31 -7.37 -10.12 -10.73
C GLN A 31 -7.84 -8.95 -11.57
N GLN A 32 -9.10 -8.99 -11.90
CA GLN A 32 -9.77 -7.91 -12.60
C GLN A 32 -9.83 -6.81 -11.54
N TYR A 33 -8.97 -5.79 -11.68
CA TYR A 33 -9.03 -4.59 -10.84
C TYR A 33 -10.44 -4.02 -11.03
N TYR A 34 -11.28 -4.24 -10.04
CA TYR A 34 -12.63 -3.71 -10.07
C TYR A 34 -12.53 -2.24 -9.67
N GLN A 35 -12.80 -1.37 -10.59
CA GLN A 35 -13.09 0.02 -10.26
C GLN A 35 -14.57 0.08 -9.88
N PRO A 36 -14.93 0.48 -8.67
CA PRO A 36 -16.32 0.77 -8.36
C PRO A 36 -16.77 1.84 -9.36
N GLY A 37 -17.86 1.57 -10.03
CA GLY A 37 -18.50 2.59 -10.85
C GLY A 37 -18.84 3.81 -9.97
N PRO A 38 -18.91 5.02 -10.53
CA PRO A 38 -19.13 6.27 -9.82
C PRO A 38 -20.47 6.35 -9.02
N ASN A 39 -21.22 5.27 -9.00
CA ASN A 39 -22.60 5.22 -8.48
C ASN A 39 -22.78 4.40 -7.20
N VAL A 40 -21.70 3.95 -6.53
CA VAL A 40 -21.84 3.35 -5.19
C VAL A 40 -21.63 4.45 -4.15
N PRO A 41 -22.69 5.01 -3.54
CA PRO A 41 -22.52 6.05 -2.53
C PRO A 41 -21.71 5.50 -1.35
N SER A 42 -20.59 6.12 -1.06
CA SER A 42 -19.70 5.75 0.05
C SER A 42 -19.06 7.00 0.62
N GLU A 43 -18.75 6.95 1.90
CA GLU A 43 -18.08 8.05 2.60
C GLU A 43 -16.58 8.07 2.27
N PHE A 44 -15.99 6.91 2.04
CA PHE A 44 -14.57 6.77 1.72
C PHE A 44 -14.34 5.67 0.68
N TYR A 45 -13.36 5.88 -0.20
CA TYR A 45 -12.89 4.90 -1.17
C TYR A 45 -11.40 4.70 -0.99
N TRP A 46 -10.99 3.47 -0.65
CA TRP A 46 -9.57 3.11 -0.66
C TRP A 46 -9.04 3.16 -2.09
N SER A 47 -8.03 3.97 -2.34
CA SER A 47 -7.48 4.18 -3.67
C SER A 47 -5.97 4.01 -3.67
N ARG A 48 -5.49 3.03 -4.41
CA ARG A 48 -4.06 2.75 -4.63
C ARG A 48 -3.59 3.48 -5.87
N LEU A 49 -2.54 4.29 -5.76
CA LEU A 49 -1.93 4.95 -6.91
C LEU A 49 -1.10 3.94 -7.72
N GLN A 50 -1.46 3.75 -8.98
CA GLN A 50 -0.63 3.09 -9.98
C GLN A 50 0.24 4.13 -10.67
N TYR A 51 1.56 3.96 -10.58
CA TYR A 51 2.55 4.84 -11.20
C TYR A 51 3.51 4.03 -12.08
N THR A 52 4.20 4.69 -13.00
CA THR A 52 5.28 4.08 -13.79
C THR A 52 6.51 3.89 -12.92
N SER A 53 7.04 2.66 -12.90
CA SER A 53 8.22 2.32 -12.11
C SER A 53 9.46 2.20 -12.99
N SER A 54 10.57 2.77 -12.53
CA SER A 54 11.88 2.65 -13.18
C SER A 54 12.43 1.22 -13.22
N TYR A 55 11.92 0.30 -12.41
CA TYR A 55 12.30 -1.12 -12.44
C TYR A 55 11.51 -1.97 -13.44
N ALA A 56 10.53 -1.41 -14.15
CA ALA A 56 9.71 -2.15 -15.11
C ALA A 56 10.48 -2.58 -16.37
N ASP A 57 11.62 -1.94 -16.69
CA ASP A 57 12.39 -2.16 -17.92
C ASP A 57 13.69 -2.98 -17.73
N GLY A 58 13.99 -3.46 -16.56
CA GLY A 58 15.20 -4.20 -16.22
C GLY A 58 15.05 -5.71 -16.39
N ASN A 59 15.28 -6.21 -17.59
CA ASN A 59 15.88 -7.52 -17.96
C ASN A 59 15.90 -8.58 -16.84
N SER A 60 14.76 -9.05 -16.40
CA SER A 60 14.66 -10.21 -15.52
C SER A 60 14.39 -11.46 -16.37
N TYR A 61 15.45 -12.11 -16.79
CA TYR A 61 15.42 -13.51 -17.26
C TYR A 61 14.85 -14.37 -16.13
N GLY A 62 13.65 -14.89 -16.31
CA GLY A 62 13.12 -16.02 -15.54
C GLY A 62 12.04 -15.68 -14.51
N TYR A 63 10.82 -16.04 -14.83
CA TYR A 63 9.73 -16.55 -13.99
C TYR A 63 9.42 -15.89 -12.62
N ARG A 64 9.64 -14.61 -12.45
CA ARG A 64 8.94 -13.83 -11.42
C ARG A 64 8.53 -12.52 -12.06
N ARG A 65 7.22 -12.35 -12.33
CA ARG A 65 6.67 -11.01 -12.48
C ARG A 65 7.10 -10.26 -11.21
N SER A 66 7.97 -9.28 -11.39
CA SER A 66 8.40 -8.42 -10.30
C SER A 66 7.16 -7.73 -9.74
N PHE A 67 6.65 -8.21 -8.62
CA PHE A 67 5.69 -7.51 -7.79
C PHE A 67 6.43 -6.38 -7.06
N GLY A 68 7.04 -5.47 -7.80
CA GLY A 68 7.70 -4.30 -7.28
C GLY A 68 6.93 -3.03 -7.64
N GLY A 69 7.28 -1.93 -7.00
CA GLY A 69 6.63 -0.66 -7.22
C GLY A 69 5.21 -0.59 -6.65
N TRP A 70 4.32 0.06 -7.34
CA TRP A 70 2.97 0.38 -6.85
C TRP A 70 2.13 -0.81 -6.35
N SER A 71 2.38 -2.01 -6.82
CA SER A 71 1.60 -3.22 -6.47
C SER A 71 2.19 -4.06 -5.35
N ARG A 72 3.20 -3.54 -4.62
CA ARG A 72 3.73 -4.20 -3.43
C ARG A 72 2.61 -4.41 -2.39
N ASP A 73 2.54 -5.61 -1.80
CA ASP A 73 1.58 -6.02 -0.77
C ASP A 73 0.10 -5.96 -1.20
N TYR A 74 -0.15 -5.52 -2.45
CA TYR A 74 -1.48 -5.45 -3.03
C TYR A 74 -1.95 -6.84 -3.51
N PRO A 75 -3.19 -7.27 -3.26
CA PRO A 75 -4.27 -6.49 -2.62
C PRO A 75 -4.46 -6.77 -1.13
N LYS A 76 -3.63 -7.63 -0.49
CA LYS A 76 -3.91 -8.09 0.88
C LYS A 76 -3.82 -6.95 1.89
N ALA A 77 -2.74 -6.18 1.87
CA ALA A 77 -2.55 -5.04 2.77
C ALA A 77 -3.72 -4.05 2.71
N ASP A 78 -4.16 -3.70 1.50
CA ASP A 78 -5.28 -2.78 1.25
C ASP A 78 -6.60 -3.34 1.76
N ASN A 79 -6.88 -4.63 1.52
CA ASN A 79 -8.08 -5.29 2.02
C ASN A 79 -8.11 -5.31 3.54
N ASP A 80 -6.98 -5.61 4.19
CA ASP A 80 -6.88 -5.67 5.64
C ASP A 80 -7.07 -4.29 6.26
N CYS A 81 -6.51 -3.23 5.65
CA CYS A 81 -6.79 -1.84 6.01
C CYS A 81 -8.27 -1.47 5.87
N LEU A 82 -8.90 -1.86 4.76
CA LEU A 82 -10.31 -1.58 4.52
C LEU A 82 -11.22 -2.31 5.52
N ILE A 83 -10.84 -3.54 5.92
CA ILE A 83 -11.52 -4.28 6.98
C ILE A 83 -11.36 -3.56 8.33
N ALA A 84 -10.14 -3.11 8.65
CA ALA A 84 -9.88 -2.38 9.88
C ALA A 84 -10.66 -1.05 9.93
N LEU A 85 -10.67 -0.28 8.83
CA LEU A 85 -11.44 0.95 8.71
C LEU A 85 -12.92 0.72 9.07
N ARG A 86 -13.56 -0.26 8.44
CA ARG A 86 -14.98 -0.58 8.69
C ARG A 86 -15.27 -1.11 10.08
N ARG A 87 -14.33 -1.81 10.71
CA ARG A 87 -14.51 -2.40 12.05
C ARG A 87 -14.21 -1.43 13.18
N LEU A 88 -13.24 -0.54 12.98
CA LEU A 88 -12.73 0.34 14.03
C LEU A 88 -13.31 1.76 13.93
N THR A 89 -13.96 2.06 12.83
CA THR A 89 -14.73 3.30 12.61
C THR A 89 -16.13 2.95 12.12
N HIS A 90 -17.00 3.94 11.97
CA HIS A 90 -18.29 3.74 11.31
C HIS A 90 -18.29 4.25 9.88
N ILE A 91 -17.12 4.52 9.30
CA ILE A 91 -16.98 5.03 7.94
C ILE A 91 -17.45 3.96 6.95
N ASN A 92 -18.44 4.31 6.14
CA ASN A 92 -18.91 3.46 5.07
C ASN A 92 -17.91 3.51 3.91
N SER A 93 -17.33 2.36 3.58
CA SER A 93 -16.39 2.21 2.48
C SER A 93 -16.70 0.93 1.70
N PRO A 94 -16.77 0.99 0.37
CA PRO A 94 -17.07 -0.19 -0.42
C PRO A 94 -15.92 -1.18 -0.39
N SER A 95 -16.26 -2.42 -0.69
CA SER A 95 -15.32 -3.46 -1.02
C SER A 95 -15.62 -3.79 -2.48
N PRO A 96 -14.94 -3.31 -3.41
CA PRO A 96 -13.56 -3.55 -3.69
C PRO A 96 -12.65 -2.31 -3.62
N LEU A 97 -11.35 -2.59 -3.75
CA LEU A 97 -10.28 -1.61 -3.81
C LEU A 97 -10.26 -0.90 -5.17
N ASN A 98 -9.94 0.40 -5.15
CA ASN A 98 -9.62 1.13 -6.37
C ASN A 98 -8.13 1.09 -6.66
N VAL A 99 -7.81 1.01 -7.94
CA VAL A 99 -6.48 1.36 -8.47
C VAL A 99 -6.68 2.55 -9.41
N VAL A 100 -6.02 3.63 -9.12
CA VAL A 100 -6.09 4.87 -9.90
C VAL A 100 -4.73 5.18 -10.51
N ASP A 101 -4.72 5.72 -11.71
CA ASP A 101 -3.52 6.20 -12.38
C ASP A 101 -3.62 7.70 -12.69
N LEU A 102 -2.46 8.31 -12.97
CA LEU A 102 -2.38 9.74 -13.25
C LEU A 102 -2.74 10.09 -14.70
N HIS A 103 -3.05 9.12 -15.55
CA HIS A 103 -3.53 9.39 -16.93
C HIS A 103 -5.05 9.59 -16.98
N SER A 104 -5.76 9.14 -15.95
CA SER A 104 -7.22 9.25 -15.85
C SER A 104 -7.65 10.41 -14.96
N ASP A 105 -8.73 11.10 -15.35
CA ASP A 105 -9.37 12.11 -14.51
C ASP A 105 -10.02 11.53 -13.25
N HIS A 106 -10.21 10.22 -13.20
CA HIS A 106 -10.76 9.53 -12.02
C HIS A 106 -9.91 9.70 -10.75
N VAL A 107 -8.64 10.10 -10.83
CA VAL A 107 -7.86 10.43 -9.64
C VAL A 107 -8.50 11.55 -8.83
N PHE A 108 -9.21 12.49 -9.47
CA PHE A 108 -9.89 13.60 -8.82
C PHE A 108 -11.22 13.22 -8.13
N ASP A 109 -11.72 12.01 -8.38
CA ASP A 109 -12.93 11.49 -7.72
C ASP A 109 -12.65 11.01 -6.29
N TYR A 110 -11.36 10.85 -5.91
CA TYR A 110 -10.95 10.27 -4.64
C TYR A 110 -10.10 11.25 -3.83
N PRO A 111 -10.54 11.64 -2.62
CA PRO A 111 -9.79 12.63 -1.82
C PRO A 111 -8.51 12.08 -1.21
N TRP A 112 -8.31 10.76 -1.22
CA TRP A 112 -7.17 10.06 -0.62
C TRP A 112 -6.61 9.01 -1.57
N ILE A 113 -5.29 9.02 -1.75
CA ILE A 113 -4.55 7.99 -2.50
C ILE A 113 -3.34 7.49 -1.70
N TYR A 114 -3.03 6.21 -1.87
CA TYR A 114 -1.89 5.55 -1.23
C TYR A 114 -0.89 5.06 -2.26
N ALA A 115 0.39 5.36 -2.07
CA ALA A 115 1.48 4.89 -2.91
C ALA A 115 2.58 4.23 -2.07
N VAL A 116 3.07 3.09 -2.52
CA VAL A 116 4.09 2.28 -1.86
C VAL A 116 5.31 2.17 -2.76
N GLN A 117 6.51 1.97 -2.19
CA GLN A 117 7.79 1.86 -2.91
C GLN A 117 8.05 3.03 -3.88
N VAL A 118 7.75 4.22 -3.42
CA VAL A 118 7.84 5.46 -4.21
C VAL A 118 9.26 5.87 -4.61
N ASN A 119 10.27 5.17 -4.11
CA ASN A 119 11.65 5.23 -4.59
C ASN A 119 11.83 4.71 -6.02
N THR A 120 10.80 4.06 -6.58
CA THR A 120 10.85 3.50 -7.93
C THR A 120 10.00 4.30 -8.93
N TRP A 121 9.23 5.27 -8.48
CA TRP A 121 8.33 6.02 -9.35
C TRP A 121 9.07 6.93 -10.33
N THR A 122 8.50 7.08 -11.49
CA THR A 122 8.92 8.07 -12.48
C THR A 122 7.68 8.79 -12.99
N PHE A 123 7.80 10.08 -13.23
CA PHE A 123 6.70 10.90 -13.76
C PHE A 123 7.10 11.55 -15.07
N THR A 124 6.17 11.57 -16.03
CA THR A 124 6.17 12.53 -17.11
C THR A 124 5.77 13.91 -16.58
N GLU A 125 6.02 14.96 -17.33
CA GLU A 125 5.57 16.32 -16.97
C GLU A 125 4.05 16.39 -16.78
N GLU A 126 3.30 15.65 -17.59
CA GLU A 126 1.84 15.59 -17.49
C GLU A 126 1.38 14.90 -16.20
N GLU A 127 1.96 13.75 -15.86
CA GLU A 127 1.65 13.04 -14.61
C GLU A 127 2.01 13.88 -13.39
N ALA A 128 3.20 14.52 -13.39
CA ALA A 128 3.62 15.40 -12.31
C ALA A 128 2.66 16.58 -12.14
N LYS A 129 2.27 17.24 -13.23
CA LYS A 129 1.27 18.32 -13.23
C LYS A 129 -0.08 17.82 -12.71
N ARG A 130 -0.52 16.65 -13.09
CA ARG A 130 -1.81 16.09 -12.68
C ARG A 130 -1.81 15.77 -11.18
N LEU A 131 -0.73 15.19 -10.66
CA LEU A 131 -0.58 14.97 -9.21
C LEU A 131 -0.49 16.29 -8.44
N HIS A 132 0.20 17.30 -8.97
CA HIS A 132 0.21 18.66 -8.44
C HIS A 132 -1.21 19.23 -8.32
N ASP A 133 -1.97 19.20 -9.43
CA ASP A 133 -3.34 19.72 -9.46
C ASP A 133 -4.26 18.96 -8.48
N TYR A 134 -4.09 17.64 -8.36
CA TYR A 134 -4.80 16.80 -7.41
C TYR A 134 -4.56 17.27 -5.96
N LEU A 135 -3.31 17.44 -5.58
CA LEU A 135 -2.93 17.84 -4.21
C LEU A 135 -3.44 19.24 -3.86
N LEU A 136 -3.32 20.19 -4.79
CA LEU A 136 -3.80 21.57 -4.59
C LEU A 136 -5.33 21.70 -4.55
N LYS A 137 -6.06 20.76 -5.18
CA LYS A 137 -7.51 20.72 -5.16
C LYS A 137 -8.13 20.03 -3.91
N GLY A 138 -7.29 19.68 -2.94
CA GLY A 138 -7.75 19.05 -1.70
C GLY A 138 -7.39 17.57 -1.58
N GLY A 139 -6.73 16.99 -2.59
CA GLY A 139 -6.26 15.60 -2.53
C GLY A 139 -5.22 15.37 -1.44
N PHE A 140 -5.19 14.14 -0.92
CA PHE A 140 -4.21 13.68 0.08
C PHE A 140 -3.46 12.46 -0.46
N LEU A 141 -2.13 12.51 -0.39
CA LEU A 141 -1.25 11.39 -0.76
C LEU A 141 -0.55 10.84 0.48
N MET A 142 -0.72 9.55 0.75
CA MET A 142 0.10 8.83 1.72
C MET A 142 1.17 8.01 0.98
N VAL A 143 2.43 8.13 1.41
CA VAL A 143 3.55 7.35 0.84
C VAL A 143 4.27 6.54 1.90
N ASP A 144 4.71 5.33 1.54
CA ASP A 144 5.28 4.34 2.44
C ASP A 144 6.27 3.41 1.71
N ASP A 145 7.02 2.60 2.46
CA ASP A 145 7.90 1.53 2.01
C ASP A 145 9.00 2.01 1.05
N PHE A 146 9.85 2.91 1.55
CA PHE A 146 11.10 3.28 0.91
C PHE A 146 12.14 3.66 1.97
N HIS A 147 13.43 3.30 1.76
CA HIS A 147 14.38 3.16 2.84
C HIS A 147 15.76 3.72 2.52
N GLY A 148 16.29 4.52 3.45
CA GLY A 148 17.63 5.04 3.39
C GLY A 148 17.79 6.24 2.46
N THR A 149 19.04 6.63 2.30
CA THR A 149 19.41 7.89 1.62
C THR A 149 19.10 7.86 0.13
N ASP A 150 19.40 6.74 -0.54
CA ASP A 150 19.20 6.64 -1.99
C ASP A 150 17.73 6.65 -2.37
N ASP A 151 16.91 5.88 -1.66
CA ASP A 151 15.45 5.86 -1.90
C ASP A 151 14.83 7.23 -1.62
N TRP A 152 15.29 7.91 -0.56
CA TRP A 152 14.86 9.26 -0.28
C TRP A 152 15.18 10.22 -1.43
N GLN A 153 16.37 10.13 -2.01
CA GLN A 153 16.75 10.97 -3.14
C GLN A 153 15.85 10.73 -4.37
N HIS A 154 15.55 9.47 -4.69
CA HIS A 154 14.66 9.13 -5.79
C HIS A 154 13.23 9.63 -5.55
N PHE A 155 12.69 9.40 -4.35
CA PHE A 155 11.41 9.96 -3.95
C PHE A 155 11.36 11.48 -4.15
N MET A 156 12.38 12.19 -3.67
CA MET A 156 12.45 13.64 -3.80
C MET A 156 12.65 14.14 -5.23
N GLN A 157 13.24 13.35 -6.13
CA GLN A 157 13.28 13.69 -7.56
C GLN A 157 11.87 13.80 -8.13
N GLY A 158 11.02 12.82 -7.87
CA GLY A 158 9.61 12.86 -8.28
C GLY A 158 8.85 14.02 -7.61
N MET A 159 9.00 14.17 -6.29
CA MET A 159 8.29 15.24 -5.57
C MET A 159 8.68 16.65 -6.01
N ARG A 160 9.92 16.89 -6.41
CA ARG A 160 10.34 18.18 -6.97
C ARG A 160 9.70 18.51 -8.32
N MET A 161 9.31 17.51 -9.10
CA MET A 161 8.49 17.72 -10.31
C MET A 161 7.05 18.07 -9.96
N VAL A 162 6.52 17.49 -8.89
CA VAL A 162 5.13 17.66 -8.46
C VAL A 162 4.96 18.96 -7.64
N LEU A 163 5.81 19.18 -6.64
CA LEU A 163 5.75 20.29 -5.69
C LEU A 163 7.13 20.95 -5.53
N PRO A 164 7.65 21.65 -6.55
CA PRO A 164 9.02 22.18 -6.58
C PRO A 164 9.33 23.16 -5.46
N ASP A 165 8.35 23.95 -5.05
CA ASP A 165 8.51 25.07 -4.12
C ASP A 165 8.03 24.77 -2.69
N ARG A 166 7.70 23.49 -2.40
CA ARG A 166 7.18 23.09 -1.10
C ARG A 166 8.24 22.37 -0.27
N PRO A 167 8.50 22.83 0.97
CA PRO A 167 9.40 22.12 1.87
C PRO A 167 8.79 20.80 2.37
N VAL A 168 9.67 19.85 2.66
CA VAL A 168 9.32 18.67 3.47
C VAL A 168 9.63 18.99 4.91
N GLU A 169 8.68 18.79 5.80
CA GLU A 169 8.77 19.05 7.23
C GLU A 169 8.70 17.76 8.03
N ASP A 170 9.46 17.67 9.13
CA ASP A 170 9.25 16.62 10.12
C ASP A 170 7.97 16.95 10.92
N LEU A 171 7.07 15.97 11.05
CA LEU A 171 5.84 16.12 11.83
C LEU A 171 6.15 16.11 13.34
N ALA A 172 5.70 17.14 14.05
CA ALA A 172 5.81 17.21 15.50
C ALA A 172 4.87 16.22 16.18
N ASP A 173 5.16 15.84 17.43
CA ASP A 173 4.28 14.94 18.19
C ASP A 173 2.88 15.52 18.44
N ALA A 174 2.78 16.84 18.48
CA ALA A 174 1.53 17.57 18.66
C ALA A 174 0.75 17.83 17.37
N ASP A 175 1.23 17.34 16.20
CA ASP A 175 0.50 17.50 14.95
C ASP A 175 -0.86 16.81 15.02
N GLU A 176 -1.90 17.52 14.56
CA GLU A 176 -3.30 17.09 14.63
C GLU A 176 -3.52 15.72 13.97
N ILE A 177 -2.78 15.40 12.90
CA ILE A 177 -2.88 14.12 12.21
C ILE A 177 -2.62 12.91 13.14
N TYR A 178 -1.94 13.09 14.27
CA TYR A 178 -1.71 12.05 15.26
C TYR A 178 -2.77 11.98 16.35
N HIS A 179 -3.76 12.89 16.33
CA HIS A 179 -4.75 13.02 17.39
C HIS A 179 -6.20 13.09 16.88
N VAL A 180 -6.40 13.08 15.55
CA VAL A 180 -7.73 13.29 14.94
C VAL A 180 -8.74 12.18 15.25
N LEU A 181 -8.27 10.93 15.44
CA LEU A 181 -9.08 9.77 15.82
C LEU A 181 -8.47 9.00 16.99
N TYR A 182 -7.19 8.65 16.90
CA TYR A 182 -6.43 8.00 17.95
C TYR A 182 -5.31 8.91 18.42
N ASP A 183 -5.04 8.95 19.72
CA ASP A 183 -3.84 9.58 20.25
C ASP A 183 -2.62 8.68 20.01
N ILE A 184 -1.72 9.10 19.12
CA ILE A 184 -0.48 8.40 18.79
C ILE A 184 0.67 9.08 19.52
N ASN A 185 0.90 8.68 20.76
CA ASN A 185 1.94 9.26 21.63
C ASN A 185 3.30 8.56 21.44
N GLU A 186 3.31 7.33 20.96
CA GLU A 186 4.54 6.56 20.71
C GLU A 186 4.63 6.22 19.22
N LYS A 187 5.75 6.61 18.60
CA LYS A 187 6.08 6.32 17.22
C LYS A 187 7.41 5.60 17.15
N PHE A 188 7.42 4.41 16.60
CA PHE A 188 8.62 3.60 16.42
C PHE A 188 8.66 3.06 14.99
N GLN A 189 9.81 2.54 14.61
CA GLN A 189 10.00 1.96 13.28
C GLN A 189 9.17 0.68 13.13
N ILE A 190 8.37 0.64 12.07
CA ILE A 190 7.54 -0.50 11.70
C ILE A 190 8.28 -1.29 10.62
N PRO A 191 8.74 -2.52 10.92
CA PRO A 191 9.54 -3.31 9.99
C PRO A 191 8.69 -4.11 9.02
N SER A 192 9.34 -4.63 7.95
CA SER A 192 8.78 -5.69 7.11
C SER A 192 8.67 -7.03 7.86
N GLU A 193 8.05 -8.02 7.21
CA GLU A 193 7.95 -9.40 7.71
C GLU A 193 9.32 -10.05 7.96
N VAL A 194 10.37 -9.55 7.33
CA VAL A 194 11.77 -9.99 7.53
C VAL A 194 12.20 -9.87 9.00
N TYR A 195 11.57 -8.96 9.75
CA TYR A 195 11.76 -8.83 11.20
C TYR A 195 11.58 -10.15 11.94
N VAL A 196 10.60 -10.96 11.56
CA VAL A 196 10.29 -12.25 12.22
C VAL A 196 11.51 -13.17 12.30
N ASN A 197 12.34 -13.16 11.25
CA ASN A 197 13.52 -14.03 11.16
C ASN A 197 14.81 -13.34 11.58
N THR A 198 14.87 -12.01 11.55
CA THR A 198 16.13 -11.26 11.74
C THR A 198 16.15 -10.39 12.99
N GLY A 199 15.00 -10.04 13.55
CA GLY A 199 14.86 -9.03 14.62
C GLY A 199 15.22 -7.60 14.17
N ARG A 200 15.50 -7.38 12.88
CA ARG A 200 15.92 -6.09 12.35
C ARG A 200 14.73 -5.25 11.92
N THR A 201 14.67 -4.00 12.40
CA THR A 201 13.57 -3.08 12.10
C THR A 201 13.82 -2.17 10.92
N TYR A 202 15.03 -2.12 10.40
CA TYR A 202 15.48 -1.19 9.36
C TYR A 202 15.95 -1.91 8.10
N GLU A 203 15.89 -1.22 6.98
CA GLU A 203 16.52 -1.60 5.72
C GLU A 203 17.53 -0.55 5.27
N LYS A 204 18.55 -0.97 4.49
CA LYS A 204 19.63 -0.12 4.00
C LYS A 204 20.24 0.71 5.15
N ASP A 205 20.42 2.00 4.94
CA ASP A 205 20.85 2.98 5.95
C ASP A 205 19.67 3.73 6.61
N GLY A 206 18.45 3.22 6.45
CA GLY A 206 17.22 3.77 7.01
C GLY A 206 16.98 3.40 8.48
N TYR A 207 17.95 3.68 9.36
CA TYR A 207 17.95 3.25 10.76
C TYR A 207 16.87 3.89 11.64
N VAL A 208 16.33 5.03 11.22
CA VAL A 208 15.38 5.81 12.02
C VAL A 208 14.12 6.09 11.19
N PRO A 209 12.92 5.83 11.73
CA PRO A 209 11.67 6.16 11.03
C PRO A 209 11.56 7.66 10.80
N LYS A 210 10.99 8.05 9.68
CA LYS A 210 10.77 9.46 9.34
C LYS A 210 9.30 9.71 9.08
N TRP A 211 8.71 10.49 9.96
CA TRP A 211 7.33 10.94 9.88
C TRP A 211 7.33 12.38 9.39
N ARG A 212 7.03 12.57 8.12
CA ARG A 212 7.17 13.86 7.43
C ARG A 212 5.92 14.22 6.67
N ALA A 213 5.83 15.50 6.30
CA ALA A 213 4.74 15.99 5.48
C ALA A 213 5.18 17.09 4.52
N ILE A 214 4.35 17.29 3.49
CA ILE A 214 4.33 18.52 2.68
C ILE A 214 2.97 19.17 2.89
N ARG A 215 2.95 20.47 3.19
CA ARG A 215 1.74 21.24 3.47
C ARG A 215 1.40 22.22 2.36
N ASP A 216 0.11 22.57 2.29
CA ASP A 216 -0.35 23.70 1.48
C ASP A 216 -0.17 25.05 2.22
N ASP A 217 -0.62 26.14 1.57
CA ASP A 217 -0.51 27.50 2.12
C ASP A 217 -1.38 27.74 3.35
N HIS A 218 -2.32 26.85 3.62
CA HIS A 218 -3.23 26.90 4.78
C HIS A 218 -2.77 26.02 5.93
N GLY A 219 -1.66 25.30 5.75
CA GLY A 219 -1.10 24.37 6.74
C GLY A 219 -1.69 22.95 6.68
N ARG A 220 -2.61 22.65 5.73
CA ARG A 220 -3.16 21.32 5.52
C ARG A 220 -2.07 20.39 4.97
N ILE A 221 -1.97 19.19 5.50
CA ILE A 221 -1.08 18.16 4.96
C ILE A 221 -1.64 17.66 3.63
N MET A 222 -0.86 17.84 2.56
CA MET A 222 -1.15 17.29 1.24
C MET A 222 -0.49 15.93 1.03
N VAL A 223 0.73 15.77 1.55
CA VAL A 223 1.50 14.53 1.43
C VAL A 223 1.97 14.10 2.80
N ALA A 224 1.56 12.93 3.25
CA ALA A 224 2.06 12.28 4.45
C ALA A 224 3.13 11.25 4.07
N ILE A 225 4.31 11.37 4.65
CA ILE A 225 5.51 10.63 4.25
C ILE A 225 5.97 9.74 5.40
N CYS A 226 5.89 8.42 5.19
CA CYS A 226 6.27 7.37 6.12
C CYS A 226 7.54 6.67 5.62
N ALA A 227 8.69 7.37 5.68
CA ALA A 227 9.95 6.82 5.18
C ALA A 227 10.66 5.95 6.23
N ASN A 228 11.40 4.94 5.78
CA ASN A 228 12.08 3.93 6.59
C ASN A 228 11.10 3.06 7.40
N MET A 229 9.93 2.78 6.85
CA MET A 229 8.89 1.97 7.48
C MET A 229 8.18 1.11 6.44
N HIS A 230 7.48 0.08 6.93
CA HIS A 230 6.71 -0.87 6.15
C HIS A 230 5.28 -0.96 6.71
N LEU A 231 4.48 0.09 6.52
CA LEU A 231 3.09 0.08 6.98
C LEU A 231 2.27 -0.97 6.21
N GLY A 232 2.51 -1.10 4.90
CA GLY A 232 1.89 -2.11 4.04
C GLY A 232 2.11 -3.53 4.55
N ASP A 233 3.36 -3.93 4.82
CA ASP A 233 3.68 -5.22 5.42
C ASP A 233 2.99 -5.42 6.78
N ALA A 234 2.97 -4.40 7.62
CA ALA A 234 2.35 -4.49 8.94
C ALA A 234 0.84 -4.72 8.87
N TRP A 235 0.17 -4.24 7.84
CA TRP A 235 -1.24 -4.55 7.58
C TRP A 235 -1.38 -5.95 7.00
N GLU A 236 -0.54 -6.30 6.01
CA GLU A 236 -0.59 -7.61 5.33
C GLU A 236 -0.35 -8.79 6.29
N TRP A 237 0.57 -8.62 7.24
CA TRP A 237 0.95 -9.64 8.20
C TRP A 237 0.27 -9.54 9.56
N ALA A 238 -0.75 -8.69 9.69
CA ALA A 238 -1.46 -8.48 10.96
C ALA A 238 -2.19 -9.74 11.48
N ASP A 239 -2.53 -10.66 10.61
CA ASP A 239 -3.14 -11.97 10.94
C ASP A 239 -2.11 -13.07 11.22
N SER A 240 -0.82 -12.80 11.03
CA SER A 240 0.26 -13.75 11.31
C SER A 240 0.62 -13.75 12.81
N PRO A 241 0.56 -14.91 13.47
CA PRO A 241 0.94 -14.99 14.89
C PRO A 241 2.44 -14.74 15.15
N GLN A 242 3.28 -14.77 14.11
CA GLN A 242 4.71 -14.48 14.22
C GLN A 242 5.01 -12.97 14.10
N TYR A 243 4.17 -12.20 13.44
CA TYR A 243 4.37 -10.77 13.29
C TYR A 243 3.86 -10.02 14.53
N PRO A 244 4.70 -9.23 15.22
CA PRO A 244 4.31 -8.63 16.50
C PRO A 244 3.17 -7.63 16.37
N GLU A 245 2.09 -7.85 17.13
CA GLU A 245 0.88 -7.01 17.16
C GLU A 245 1.17 -5.52 17.39
N LYS A 246 2.24 -5.17 18.13
CA LYS A 246 2.61 -3.77 18.37
C LYS A 246 2.86 -3.00 17.05
N PHE A 247 3.42 -3.66 16.03
CA PHE A 247 3.70 -3.04 14.74
C PHE A 247 2.42 -2.87 13.91
N SER A 248 1.64 -3.94 13.76
CA SER A 248 0.37 -3.87 13.05
C SER A 248 -0.62 -2.93 13.74
N GLY A 249 -0.70 -2.97 15.06
CA GLY A 249 -1.56 -2.07 15.85
C GLY A 249 -1.20 -0.60 15.70
N LEU A 250 0.10 -0.24 15.63
CA LEU A 250 0.52 1.13 15.34
C LEU A 250 0.22 1.50 13.88
N ALA A 251 0.53 0.60 12.93
CA ALA A 251 0.29 0.84 11.51
C ALA A 251 -1.19 1.11 11.20
N PHE A 252 -2.11 0.35 11.80
CA PHE A 252 -3.56 0.60 11.66
C PHE A 252 -3.98 1.93 12.26
N ARG A 253 -3.52 2.29 13.45
CA ARG A 253 -3.86 3.60 14.06
C ARG A 253 -3.38 4.76 13.21
N ILE A 254 -2.18 4.65 12.60
CA ILE A 254 -1.64 5.68 11.72
C ILE A 254 -2.53 5.85 10.48
N VAL A 255 -2.83 4.77 9.75
CA VAL A 255 -3.61 4.90 8.52
C VAL A 255 -5.03 5.39 8.80
N LEU A 256 -5.66 4.97 9.90
CA LEU A 256 -6.99 5.43 10.28
C LEU A 256 -7.01 6.92 10.65
N ASN A 257 -5.97 7.40 11.34
CA ASN A 257 -5.79 8.83 11.57
C ASN A 257 -5.59 9.60 10.26
N TYR A 258 -4.75 9.10 9.36
CA TYR A 258 -4.46 9.77 8.10
C TYR A 258 -5.69 9.83 7.18
N ILE A 259 -6.49 8.75 7.13
CA ILE A 259 -7.78 8.74 6.42
C ILE A 259 -8.74 9.75 7.05
N THR A 260 -8.88 9.73 8.37
CA THR A 260 -9.78 10.66 9.08
C THR A 260 -9.34 12.11 8.85
N TYR A 261 -8.06 12.40 8.94
CA TYR A 261 -7.50 13.72 8.63
C TYR A 261 -7.85 14.14 7.19
N ALA A 262 -7.60 13.28 6.21
CA ALA A 262 -7.90 13.57 4.80
C ALA A 262 -9.40 13.81 4.51
N MET A 263 -10.30 13.23 5.32
CA MET A 263 -11.74 13.41 5.18
C MET A 263 -12.25 14.67 5.87
N THR A 264 -11.48 15.27 6.78
CA THR A 264 -11.93 16.39 7.62
C THR A 264 -11.20 17.70 7.33
N HIS A 265 -10.14 17.68 6.57
CA HIS A 265 -9.29 18.81 6.20
C HIS A 265 -9.12 18.94 4.68
#